data_6ccba506b845b70984ea5842fa749f07
#
_entry.id   6ccba506b845b70984ea5842fa749f07
#
_cell.length_a   1.000
_cell.length_b   1.000
_cell.length_c   1.000
_cell.angle_alpha   90.00
_cell.angle_beta   90.00
_cell.angle_gamma   90.00
#
_symmetry.space_group_name_H-M   'P 1'
#
loop_
_entity.id
_entity.type
_entity.pdbx_description
1 polymer ?
#
loop_
_entity_poly.entity_id
_entity_poly.type
_entity_poly.pdbx_seq_one_letter_code
_entity_poly.pdbx_strand_id
1 'polypeptide(L)'
;MASSGKLGFNDLDVVEALIDDLEYAVSLFDWLEDINVSKNVREFFEKMQEFFPSTKNAYIESVEEYGEVLETVVIEDIFMPELLTLLAKNEDAELLSNIFNYFEEIIKKNDSHLINIFSVTVLEILGNDKAVLKVAKQYMGEKTTLLQMKADKELGRI
;
A
#
# COMPACT_ATOMS: atom_id res chain seq x y z
N MET A 1 0.52 -31.92 16.15
CA MET A 1 0.22 -31.91 15.76
C MET A 1 0.15 -31.66 15.32
N ALA A 2 0.50 -31.09 15.93
CA ALA A 2 0.23 -30.90 15.63
C ALA A 2 0.38 -30.46 15.54
N SER A 3 0.51 -30.03 16.10
CA SER A 3 0.39 -29.81 16.00
C SER A 3 0.82 -29.46 15.88
N SER A 4 1.06 -29.04 16.41
CA SER A 4 1.14 -28.88 16.19
C SER A 4 1.66 -28.54 15.94
N GLY A 5 1.97 -28.24 16.36
CA GLY A 5 1.93 -28.06 16.06
C GLY A 5 2.56 -27.68 15.66
N LYS A 6 2.68 -27.57 15.91
CA LYS A 6 2.78 -27.49 15.38
C LYS A 6 3.07 -27.39 14.57
N LEU A 7 3.24 -27.20 14.98
CA LEU A 7 3.10 -27.31 14.19
C LEU A 7 3.25 -27.20 13.62
N GLY A 8 3.25 -27.03 14.04
CA GLY A 8 2.85 -27.10 13.64
C GLY A 8 2.92 -26.98 13.15
N PHE A 9 2.82 -27.06 13.51
CA PHE A 9 2.34 -27.11 13.04
C PHE A 9 2.02 -27.51 12.48
N ASN A 10 1.57 -27.61 12.95
CA ASN A 10 0.82 -28.07 12.55
C ASN A 10 0.51 -27.95 11.99
N ASP A 11 0.16 -27.68 12.30
CA ASP A 11 -0.56 -27.61 11.98
C ASP A 11 -0.94 -27.31 11.68
N LEU A 12 -1.31 -27.32 12.10
CA LEU A 12 -2.04 -27.12 12.08
C LEU A 12 -2.55 -26.89 11.66
N ASP A 13 -2.96 -26.86 12.12
CA ASP A 13 -3.89 -26.78 11.87
C ASP A 13 -4.07 -26.40 11.00
N VAL A 14 -4.18 -26.01 10.92
CA VAL A 14 -4.55 -25.42 10.49
C VAL A 14 -4.98 -25.29 9.98
N VAL A 15 -5.60 -24.95 10.17
CA VAL A 15 -6.54 -24.73 9.79
C VAL A 15 -7.45 -24.65 9.78
N GLU A 16 -7.73 -24.80 10.44
CA GLU A 16 -8.68 -24.85 11.06
C GLU A 16 -9.93 -24.41 10.57
N ALA A 17 -11.17 -24.39 11.11
CA ALA A 17 -12.24 -23.72 10.46
C ALA A 17 -11.72 -22.74 9.45
N LEU A 18 -12.46 -22.46 8.40
CA LEU A 18 -11.94 -21.62 7.35
C LEU A 18 -11.52 -20.25 7.86
N ILE A 19 -12.26 -19.69 8.82
CA ILE A 19 -11.89 -18.43 9.43
C ILE A 19 -10.58 -18.55 10.17
N ASP A 20 -10.40 -19.62 10.91
CA ASP A 20 -9.15 -19.87 11.62
C ASP A 20 -8.01 -20.06 10.63
N ASP A 21 -8.27 -20.73 9.52
CA ASP A 21 -7.28 -20.90 8.47
C ASP A 21 -6.91 -19.56 7.85
N LEU A 22 -7.90 -18.70 7.68
CA LEU A 22 -7.67 -17.37 7.13
C LEU A 22 -6.86 -16.52 8.10
N GLU A 23 -7.18 -16.54 9.37
CA GLU A 23 -6.43 -15.81 10.38
C GLU A 23 -4.99 -16.32 10.47
N TYR A 24 -4.81 -17.62 10.37
CA TYR A 24 -3.48 -18.20 10.35
C TYR A 24 -2.70 -17.72 9.11
N ALA A 25 -3.34 -17.70 7.95
CA ALA A 25 -2.71 -17.25 6.72
C ALA A 25 -2.31 -15.79 6.82
N VAL A 26 -3.15 -14.95 7.40
CA VAL A 26 -2.85 -13.52 7.59
C VAL A 26 -1.63 -13.36 8.51
N SER A 27 -1.57 -14.13 9.61
CA SER A 27 -0.42 -14.08 10.49
C SER A 27 0.85 -14.52 9.79
N LEU A 28 0.77 -15.52 8.93
CA LEU A 28 1.92 -16.00 8.17
C LEU A 28 2.40 -14.92 7.19
N PHE A 29 1.47 -14.24 6.52
CA PHE A 29 1.83 -13.16 5.61
C PHE A 29 2.43 -11.97 6.36
N ASP A 30 1.93 -11.65 7.54
CA ASP A 30 2.55 -10.61 8.38
C ASP A 30 4.00 -10.97 8.72
N TRP A 31 4.25 -12.24 9.03
CA TRP A 31 5.60 -12.70 9.32
C TRP A 31 6.51 -12.58 8.08
N LEU A 32 5.99 -12.92 6.89
CA LEU A 32 6.73 -12.77 5.67
C LEU A 32 7.04 -11.30 5.37
N GLU A 33 6.10 -10.41 5.66
CA GLU A 33 6.32 -8.98 5.50
C GLU A 33 7.45 -8.49 6.39
N ASP A 34 7.51 -8.98 7.63
CA ASP A 34 8.59 -8.60 8.55
C ASP A 34 9.95 -9.03 8.02
N ILE A 35 10.01 -10.08 7.24
CA ILE A 35 11.24 -10.56 6.65
C ILE A 35 11.63 -9.76 5.42
N ASN A 36 10.66 -9.45 4.56
CA ASN A 36 10.91 -8.89 3.23
C ASN A 36 10.72 -7.38 3.12
N VAL A 37 10.03 -6.77 4.09
CA VAL A 37 9.57 -5.39 3.97
C VAL A 37 9.89 -4.65 5.26
N SER A 38 10.37 -3.40 5.15
CA SER A 38 10.66 -2.59 6.33
C SER A 38 9.35 -2.29 7.07
N LYS A 39 9.50 -1.96 8.36
CA LYS A 39 8.34 -1.66 9.21
C LYS A 39 7.50 -0.51 8.63
N ASN A 40 8.13 0.53 8.14
CA ASN A 40 7.42 1.70 7.63
C ASN A 40 6.66 1.38 6.34
N VAL A 41 7.23 0.55 5.46
CA VAL A 41 6.54 0.12 4.25
C VAL A 41 5.36 -0.77 4.60
N ARG A 42 5.52 -1.65 5.58
CA ARG A 42 4.44 -2.51 6.03
C ARG A 42 3.29 -1.69 6.60
N GLU A 43 3.60 -0.68 7.42
CA GLU A 43 2.56 0.21 7.94
C GLU A 43 1.85 0.95 6.82
N PHE A 44 2.58 1.36 5.79
CA PHE A 44 1.98 2.01 4.63
C PHE A 44 0.99 1.07 3.94
N PHE A 45 1.38 -0.19 3.72
CA PHE A 45 0.50 -1.16 3.09
C PHE A 45 -0.74 -1.42 3.93
N GLU A 46 -0.58 -1.54 5.25
CA GLU A 46 -1.72 -1.73 6.15
C GLU A 46 -2.67 -0.55 6.09
N LYS A 47 -2.12 0.65 6.03
CA LYS A 47 -2.95 1.85 5.98
C LYS A 47 -3.71 1.96 4.66
N MET A 48 -3.07 1.60 3.56
CA MET A 48 -3.74 1.59 2.26
C MET A 48 -4.89 0.57 2.24
N GLN A 49 -4.72 -0.57 2.90
CA GLN A 49 -5.80 -1.55 3.01
C GLN A 49 -6.94 -1.05 3.89
N GLU A 50 -6.65 -0.19 4.87
CA GLU A 50 -7.70 0.45 5.65
C GLU A 50 -8.50 1.43 4.81
N PHE A 51 -7.82 2.23 3.99
CA PHE A 51 -8.49 3.16 3.08
C PHE A 51 -9.29 2.42 2.01
N PHE A 52 -8.76 1.30 1.52
CA PHE A 52 -9.37 0.52 0.44
C PHE A 52 -9.48 -0.94 0.87
N PRO A 53 -10.49 -1.27 1.70
CA PRO A 53 -10.61 -2.65 2.24
C PRO A 53 -10.70 -3.73 1.16
N SER A 54 -11.21 -3.39 -0.02
CA SER A 54 -11.32 -4.35 -1.12
C SER A 54 -9.96 -4.84 -1.61
N THR A 55 -8.87 -4.12 -1.31
CA THR A 55 -7.54 -4.49 -1.77
C THR A 55 -6.89 -5.60 -0.95
N LYS A 56 -7.46 -5.93 0.21
CA LYS A 56 -6.82 -6.89 1.12
C LYS A 56 -6.64 -8.26 0.48
N ASN A 57 -7.69 -8.77 -0.19
CA ASN A 57 -7.60 -10.07 -0.83
C ASN A 57 -6.58 -10.07 -1.97
N ALA A 58 -6.56 -9.01 -2.77
CA ALA A 58 -5.61 -8.90 -3.86
C ALA A 58 -4.18 -8.87 -3.33
N TYR A 59 -3.96 -8.20 -2.21
CA TYR A 59 -2.64 -8.15 -1.57
C TYR A 59 -2.20 -9.55 -1.12
N ILE A 60 -3.09 -10.28 -0.45
CA ILE A 60 -2.81 -11.64 0.00
C ILE A 60 -2.48 -12.54 -1.19
N GLU A 61 -3.27 -12.45 -2.26
CA GLU A 61 -3.04 -13.24 -3.47
C GLU A 61 -1.69 -12.93 -4.10
N SER A 62 -1.30 -11.66 -4.09
CA SER A 62 -0.01 -11.25 -4.65
C SER A 62 1.14 -11.87 -3.87
N VAL A 63 1.09 -11.80 -2.53
CA VAL A 63 2.13 -12.40 -1.70
C VAL A 63 2.19 -13.91 -1.90
N GLU A 64 1.01 -14.53 -2.02
CA GLU A 64 0.93 -15.98 -2.22
C GLU A 64 1.51 -16.38 -3.58
N GLU A 65 1.20 -15.62 -4.62
CA GLU A 65 1.65 -15.92 -5.97
C GLU A 65 3.17 -15.81 -6.10
N TYR A 66 3.74 -14.75 -5.55
CA TYR A 66 5.17 -14.46 -5.72
C TYR A 66 6.04 -15.01 -4.60
N GLY A 67 5.45 -15.47 -3.51
CA GLY A 67 6.21 -15.97 -2.35
C GLY A 67 6.93 -14.88 -1.59
N GLU A 68 6.66 -13.61 -1.89
CA GLU A 68 7.27 -12.46 -1.22
C GLU A 68 6.45 -11.22 -1.52
N VAL A 69 6.73 -10.15 -0.78
CA VAL A 69 6.09 -8.86 -1.01
C VAL A 69 6.90 -8.09 -2.04
N LEU A 70 6.31 -7.87 -3.22
CA LEU A 70 6.91 -7.05 -4.27
C LEU A 70 6.36 -5.64 -4.12
N GLU A 71 7.12 -4.78 -3.45
CA GLU A 71 6.63 -3.47 -2.99
C GLU A 71 6.03 -2.61 -4.10
N THR A 72 6.75 -2.46 -5.20
CA THR A 72 6.27 -1.60 -6.28
C THR A 72 5.08 -2.21 -6.98
N VAL A 73 5.07 -3.54 -7.16
CA VAL A 73 3.95 -4.23 -7.79
C VAL A 73 2.67 -4.07 -6.95
N VAL A 74 2.79 -4.22 -5.63
CA VAL A 74 1.65 -4.06 -4.73
C VAL A 74 1.06 -2.65 -4.86
N ILE A 75 1.91 -1.63 -4.84
CA ILE A 75 1.41 -0.26 -4.94
C ILE A 75 0.79 0.00 -6.31
N GLU A 76 1.51 -0.35 -7.38
CA GLU A 76 1.08 -0.01 -8.74
C GLU A 76 -0.14 -0.80 -9.19
N ASP A 77 -0.20 -2.08 -8.86
CA ASP A 77 -1.24 -2.95 -9.40
C ASP A 77 -2.45 -3.11 -8.48
N ILE A 78 -2.29 -2.85 -7.19
CA ILE A 78 -3.35 -3.09 -6.22
C ILE A 78 -3.91 -1.79 -5.65
N PHE A 79 -3.05 -0.91 -5.13
CA PHE A 79 -3.52 0.30 -4.46
C PHE A 79 -3.81 1.45 -5.42
N MET A 80 -2.94 1.66 -6.42
CA MET A 80 -3.10 2.80 -7.31
C MET A 80 -4.37 2.77 -8.15
N PRO A 81 -4.83 1.61 -8.67
CA PRO A 81 -6.11 1.62 -9.39
C PRO A 81 -7.27 2.13 -8.55
N GLU A 82 -7.29 1.79 -7.25
CA GLU A 82 -8.34 2.26 -6.36
C GLU A 82 -8.24 3.76 -6.12
N LEU A 83 -7.02 4.26 -5.88
CA LEU A 83 -6.81 5.69 -5.66
C LEU A 83 -7.17 6.49 -6.92
N LEU A 84 -6.75 6.02 -8.08
CA LEU A 84 -7.04 6.71 -9.34
C LEU A 84 -8.54 6.78 -9.61
N THR A 85 -9.26 5.69 -9.33
CA THR A 85 -10.72 5.66 -9.47
C THR A 85 -11.37 6.66 -8.53
N LEU A 86 -10.91 6.69 -7.27
CA LEU A 86 -11.44 7.62 -6.28
C LEU A 86 -11.22 9.07 -6.69
N LEU A 87 -10.04 9.39 -7.20
CA LEU A 87 -9.72 10.75 -7.68
C LEU A 87 -10.52 11.10 -8.92
N ALA A 88 -10.67 10.16 -9.84
CA ALA A 88 -11.43 10.42 -11.07
C ALA A 88 -12.89 10.73 -10.77
N LYS A 89 -13.49 10.03 -9.82
CA LYS A 89 -14.87 10.30 -9.40
C LYS A 89 -15.00 11.57 -8.59
N ASN A 90 -13.99 11.84 -7.75
CA ASN A 90 -13.93 13.04 -6.89
C ASN A 90 -15.23 13.25 -6.11
N GLU A 91 -15.80 12.17 -5.55
CA GLU A 91 -17.06 12.21 -4.85
C GLU A 91 -16.93 12.05 -3.35
N ASP A 92 -15.75 11.70 -2.84
CA ASP A 92 -15.52 11.46 -1.41
C ASP A 92 -14.36 12.33 -0.93
N ALA A 93 -14.67 13.59 -0.69
CA ALA A 93 -13.67 14.56 -0.26
C ALA A 93 -13.07 14.21 1.10
N GLU A 94 -13.88 13.63 1.98
CA GLU A 94 -13.39 13.27 3.32
C GLU A 94 -12.35 12.17 3.24
N LEU A 95 -12.62 11.12 2.48
CA LEU A 95 -11.66 10.02 2.31
C LEU A 95 -10.40 10.52 1.61
N LEU A 96 -10.55 11.33 0.57
CA LEU A 96 -9.39 11.90 -0.13
C LEU A 96 -8.54 12.76 0.79
N SER A 97 -9.18 13.59 1.61
CA SER A 97 -8.46 14.41 2.59
C SER A 97 -7.67 13.53 3.56
N ASN A 98 -8.29 12.46 4.04
CA ASN A 98 -7.64 11.55 4.98
C ASN A 98 -6.43 10.85 4.33
N ILE A 99 -6.59 10.42 3.09
CA ILE A 99 -5.52 9.75 2.36
C ILE A 99 -4.32 10.70 2.18
N PHE A 100 -4.57 11.91 1.69
CA PHE A 100 -3.48 12.84 1.41
C PHE A 100 -2.88 13.44 2.68
N ASN A 101 -3.64 13.55 3.75
CA ASN A 101 -3.07 13.88 5.06
C ASN A 101 -2.11 12.79 5.52
N TYR A 102 -2.47 11.53 5.30
CA TYR A 102 -1.59 10.42 5.63
C TYR A 102 -0.33 10.44 4.76
N PHE A 103 -0.44 10.77 3.48
CA PHE A 103 0.73 10.88 2.60
C PHE A 103 1.70 11.94 3.13
N GLU A 104 1.16 13.05 3.64
CA GLU A 104 2.00 14.09 4.25
C GLU A 104 2.75 13.53 5.46
N GLU A 105 2.10 12.68 6.25
CA GLU A 105 2.74 12.04 7.40
C GLU A 105 3.82 11.05 7.00
N ILE A 106 3.64 10.34 5.89
CA ILE A 106 4.66 9.44 5.37
C ILE A 106 5.96 10.19 5.12
N ILE A 107 5.85 11.34 4.47
CA ILE A 107 7.04 12.12 4.12
C ILE A 107 7.72 12.62 5.38
N LYS A 108 6.96 12.97 6.41
CA LYS A 108 7.51 13.44 7.68
C LYS A 108 8.29 12.36 8.43
N LYS A 109 8.06 11.08 8.13
CA LYS A 109 8.82 10.00 8.79
C LYS A 109 10.30 10.03 8.43
N ASN A 110 10.64 10.67 7.32
CA ASN A 110 12.02 10.84 6.89
C ASN A 110 12.75 9.50 6.62
N ASP A 111 11.99 8.49 6.21
CA ASP A 111 12.52 7.18 5.81
C ASP A 111 12.80 7.23 4.31
N SER A 112 14.08 7.25 3.94
CA SER A 112 14.45 7.45 2.53
C SER A 112 13.95 6.33 1.62
N HIS A 113 13.92 5.09 2.11
CA HIS A 113 13.41 3.96 1.30
C HIS A 113 11.92 4.12 1.03
N LEU A 114 11.15 4.42 2.09
CA LEU A 114 9.70 4.62 1.97
C LEU A 114 9.39 5.81 1.06
N ILE A 115 10.09 6.92 1.26
CA ILE A 115 9.88 8.13 0.44
C ILE A 115 10.21 7.85 -1.01
N ASN A 116 11.29 7.12 -1.27
CA ASN A 116 11.66 6.78 -2.64
C ASN A 116 10.61 5.90 -3.30
N ILE A 117 10.14 4.85 -2.62
CA ILE A 117 9.11 3.98 -3.17
C ILE A 117 7.83 4.77 -3.41
N PHE A 118 7.43 5.60 -2.46
CA PHE A 118 6.24 6.44 -2.58
C PHE A 118 6.34 7.36 -3.80
N SER A 119 7.50 7.98 -4.00
CA SER A 119 7.71 8.91 -5.09
C SER A 119 7.68 8.20 -6.45
N VAL A 120 8.39 7.08 -6.61
CA VAL A 120 8.48 6.40 -7.91
C VAL A 120 7.23 5.59 -8.27
N THR A 121 6.33 5.40 -7.32
CA THR A 121 5.07 4.70 -7.59
C THR A 121 3.90 5.66 -7.54
N VAL A 122 3.51 6.10 -6.33
CA VAL A 122 2.31 6.90 -6.15
C VAL A 122 2.39 8.21 -6.93
N LEU A 123 3.45 8.97 -6.70
CA LEU A 123 3.54 10.32 -7.29
C LEU A 123 3.80 10.28 -8.78
N GLU A 124 4.62 9.34 -9.25
CA GLU A 124 4.85 9.22 -10.70
C GLU A 124 3.59 8.81 -11.43
N ILE A 125 2.81 7.89 -10.85
CA ILE A 125 1.55 7.46 -11.47
C ILE A 125 0.54 8.60 -11.46
N LEU A 126 0.42 9.35 -10.37
CA LEU A 126 -0.46 10.51 -10.32
C LEU A 126 -0.09 11.53 -11.39
N GLY A 127 1.20 11.72 -11.63
CA GLY A 127 1.67 12.67 -12.61
C GLY A 127 1.45 12.24 -14.07
N ASN A 128 1.10 10.97 -14.31
CA ASN A 128 0.84 10.49 -15.67
C ASN A 128 -0.46 11.02 -16.26
N ASP A 129 -1.41 11.40 -15.40
CA ASP A 129 -2.74 11.87 -15.86
C ASP A 129 -2.98 13.27 -15.29
N LYS A 130 -2.96 14.26 -16.18
CA LYS A 130 -3.07 15.66 -15.78
C LYS A 130 -4.38 15.97 -15.09
N ALA A 131 -5.48 15.33 -15.49
CA ALA A 131 -6.79 15.57 -14.87
C ALA A 131 -6.82 15.01 -13.45
N VAL A 132 -6.30 13.80 -13.28
CA VAL A 132 -6.22 13.18 -11.95
C VAL A 132 -5.28 13.97 -11.05
N LEU A 133 -4.13 14.38 -11.57
CA LEU A 133 -3.17 15.16 -10.79
C LEU A 133 -3.77 16.49 -10.34
N LYS A 134 -4.57 17.13 -11.19
CA LYS A 134 -5.22 18.38 -10.81
C LYS A 134 -6.12 18.20 -9.61
N VAL A 135 -6.88 17.12 -9.58
CA VAL A 135 -7.74 16.81 -8.43
C VAL A 135 -6.86 16.49 -7.20
N ALA A 136 -5.84 15.65 -7.38
CA ALA A 136 -4.96 15.27 -6.27
C ALA A 136 -4.31 16.48 -5.63
N LYS A 137 -3.91 17.46 -6.43
CA LYS A 137 -3.25 18.66 -5.90
C LYS A 137 -4.15 19.47 -4.97
N GLN A 138 -5.46 19.34 -5.10
CA GLN A 138 -6.40 20.03 -4.19
C GLN A 138 -6.31 19.48 -2.77
N TYR A 139 -5.82 18.25 -2.61
CA TYR A 139 -5.74 17.58 -1.31
C TYR A 139 -4.31 17.46 -0.78
N MET A 140 -3.30 17.67 -1.62
CA MET A 140 -1.90 17.53 -1.22
C MET A 140 -1.49 18.58 -0.20
N GLY A 141 -0.74 18.14 0.82
CA GLY A 141 -0.07 19.06 1.73
C GLY A 141 1.19 19.62 1.10
N GLU A 142 1.88 20.46 1.85
CA GLU A 142 3.06 21.16 1.36
C GLU A 142 4.18 20.22 0.94
N LYS A 143 4.49 19.24 1.80
CA LYS A 143 5.60 18.32 1.51
C LYS A 143 5.27 17.39 0.34
N THR A 144 4.04 16.92 0.26
CA THR A 144 3.60 16.09 -0.86
C THR A 144 3.67 16.87 -2.17
N THR A 145 3.23 18.12 -2.15
CA THR A 145 3.29 18.98 -3.34
C THR A 145 4.72 19.17 -3.83
N LEU A 146 5.65 19.43 -2.91
CA LEU A 146 7.05 19.62 -3.29
C LEU A 146 7.65 18.33 -3.84
N LEU A 147 7.33 17.20 -3.24
CA LEU A 147 7.84 15.92 -3.71
C LEU A 147 7.26 15.57 -5.09
N GLN A 148 5.99 15.91 -5.32
CA GLN A 148 5.36 15.71 -6.63
C GLN A 148 6.06 16.56 -7.70
N MET A 149 6.36 17.80 -7.38
CA MET A 149 7.08 18.67 -8.31
C MET A 149 8.45 18.09 -8.64
N LYS A 150 9.14 17.58 -7.64
CA LYS A 150 10.46 16.98 -7.87
C LYS A 150 10.35 15.76 -8.78
N ALA A 151 9.36 14.90 -8.54
CA ALA A 151 9.15 13.70 -9.37
C ALA A 151 8.84 14.09 -10.82
N ASP A 152 7.96 15.07 -11.00
CA ASP A 152 7.58 15.53 -12.33
C ASP A 152 8.76 16.16 -13.08
N LYS A 153 9.60 16.89 -12.35
CA LYS A 153 10.78 17.50 -12.94
C LYS A 153 11.81 16.44 -13.36
N GLU A 154 12.01 15.43 -12.54
CA GLU A 154 12.95 14.35 -12.84
C GLU A 154 12.52 13.55 -14.06
N LEU A 155 11.21 13.48 -14.33
CA LEU A 155 10.68 12.78 -15.48
C LEU A 155 10.51 13.71 -16.71
N GLY A 156 10.95 14.95 -16.59
CA GLY A 156 10.86 15.89 -17.70
C GLY A 156 9.46 16.42 -17.98
N ARG A 157 8.57 16.40 -17.00
CA ARG A 157 7.18 16.87 -17.17
C ARG A 157 7.02 18.35 -16.93
N ILE A 158 7.97 18.94 -16.24
CA ILE A 158 7.99 20.37 -15.98
C ILE A 158 9.40 20.93 -16.08
#